data_3e6f62ab33ddb1a4d82904142824ca3e
#
_entry.id   3e6f62ab33ddb1a4d82904142824ca3e
#
_cell.length_a   1.000
_cell.length_b   1.000
_cell.length_c   1.000
_cell.angle_alpha   90.00
_cell.angle_beta   90.00
_cell.angle_gamma   90.00
#
_symmetry.space_group_name_H-M   'P 1'
#
loop_
_entity.id
_entity.type
_entity.pdbx_description
1 polymer ?
#
loop_
_entity_poly.entity_id
_entity_poly.type
_entity_poly.pdbx_seq_one_letter_code
_entity_poly.pdbx_strand_id
1 'polypeptide(L)'
;INHFKINDNWFLVDLPGYGYARVSKKTKRTFQSFIKNYFSQREQLVCSFVLIDSRHAPQKIDLEFMEFLGVNQIPFCIVFTKSDKLTPTVLNRNIEAYKKELLDDSWDTFPDYFVTSSTSKDGRDALLNFIDNINTNFDNSWGCPWFHIFLWNAFPK
;
A
#
# COMPACT_ATOMS: atom_id res chain seq x y z
N ILE A 1 -5.17 -9.67 -11.13
CA ILE A 1 -5.50 -8.27 -10.77
C ILE A 1 -7.00 -8.10 -10.86
N ASN A 2 -7.61 -7.64 -9.79
CA ASN A 2 -9.04 -7.35 -9.75
C ASN A 2 -9.25 -5.84 -9.75
N HIS A 3 -10.14 -5.35 -10.60
CA HIS A 3 -10.50 -3.95 -10.69
C HIS A 3 -11.93 -3.78 -10.16
N PHE A 4 -12.07 -2.91 -9.17
CA PHE A 4 -13.37 -2.57 -8.57
C PHE A 4 -13.68 -1.11 -8.88
N LYS A 5 -14.76 -0.86 -9.62
CA LYS A 5 -15.25 0.50 -9.85
C LYS A 5 -15.99 0.98 -8.62
N ILE A 6 -15.58 2.11 -8.05
CA ILE A 6 -16.13 2.68 -6.84
C ILE A 6 -16.89 3.97 -7.18
N ASN A 7 -18.15 4.04 -6.76
CA ASN A 7 -19.04 5.20 -6.93
C ASN A 7 -19.05 5.77 -8.36
N ASP A 8 -18.86 4.92 -9.37
CA ASP A 8 -18.75 5.30 -10.78
C ASP A 8 -17.66 6.36 -11.10
N ASN A 9 -16.73 6.57 -10.19
CA ASN A 9 -15.78 7.68 -10.25
C ASN A 9 -14.31 7.24 -10.29
N TRP A 10 -13.92 6.15 -9.61
CA TRP A 10 -12.54 5.70 -9.55
C TRP A 10 -12.42 4.18 -9.43
N PHE A 11 -11.22 3.66 -9.63
CA PHE A 11 -10.95 2.23 -9.53
C PHE A 11 -10.07 1.90 -8.32
N LEU A 12 -10.53 0.94 -7.53
CA LEU A 12 -9.71 0.22 -6.56
C LEU A 12 -9.16 -1.02 -7.24
N VAL A 13 -7.84 -1.16 -7.26
CA VAL A 13 -7.17 -2.28 -7.92
C VAL A 13 -6.49 -3.16 -6.88
N ASP A 14 -6.97 -4.39 -6.76
CA ASP A 14 -6.38 -5.41 -5.89
C ASP A 14 -5.30 -6.16 -6.67
N LEU A 15 -4.06 -5.95 -6.28
CA LEU A 15 -2.92 -6.64 -6.84
C LEU A 15 -2.77 -8.02 -6.17
N PRO A 16 -2.37 -9.05 -6.92
CA PRO A 16 -2.13 -10.36 -6.32
C PRO A 16 -1.04 -10.25 -5.25
N GLY A 17 -1.36 -10.70 -4.03
CA GLY A 17 -0.42 -10.70 -2.92
C GLY A 17 0.78 -11.60 -3.21
N TYR A 18 1.96 -11.10 -2.91
CA TYR A 18 3.22 -11.82 -3.10
C TYR A 18 3.53 -12.85 -2.01
N GLY A 19 2.80 -12.78 -0.89
CA GLY A 19 2.99 -13.63 0.29
C GLY A 19 2.54 -15.08 0.14
N TYR A 20 2.05 -15.49 -1.04
CA TYR A 20 1.66 -16.87 -1.27
C TYR A 20 2.90 -17.73 -1.53
N ALA A 21 3.27 -18.47 -0.50
CA ALA A 21 4.15 -19.65 -0.55
C ALA A 21 5.60 -19.39 -1.01
N ARG A 22 6.44 -20.28 -0.67
CA ARG A 22 7.81 -20.51 -1.10
C ARG A 22 7.96 -20.46 -2.65
N VAL A 23 7.69 -19.30 -3.23
CA VAL A 23 7.84 -19.10 -4.68
C VAL A 23 9.31 -19.07 -5.06
N SER A 24 9.63 -19.70 -6.17
CA SER A 24 10.99 -19.72 -6.70
C SER A 24 11.50 -18.31 -7.01
N LYS A 25 12.83 -18.12 -6.98
CA LYS A 25 13.47 -16.85 -7.40
C LYS A 25 13.03 -16.40 -8.80
N LYS A 26 12.73 -17.35 -9.69
CA LYS A 26 12.23 -17.08 -11.04
C LYS A 26 10.84 -16.45 -11.01
N THR A 27 9.92 -17.01 -10.23
CA THR A 27 8.57 -16.49 -10.06
C THR A 27 8.60 -15.08 -9.43
N LYS A 28 9.52 -14.84 -8.49
CA LYS A 28 9.73 -13.52 -7.88
C LYS A 28 10.09 -12.46 -8.95
N ARG A 29 11.06 -12.76 -9.81
CA ARG A 29 11.48 -11.85 -10.88
C ARG A 29 10.36 -11.59 -11.90
N THR A 30 9.64 -12.63 -12.31
CA THR A 30 8.50 -12.50 -13.24
C THR A 30 7.42 -11.60 -12.66
N PHE A 31 7.11 -11.74 -11.36
CA PHE A 31 6.14 -10.92 -10.69
C PHE A 31 6.60 -9.46 -10.57
N GLN A 32 7.85 -9.21 -10.19
CA GLN A 32 8.42 -7.86 -10.14
C GLN A 32 8.40 -7.18 -11.52
N SER A 33 8.76 -7.90 -12.58
CA SER A 33 8.65 -7.39 -13.95
C SER A 33 7.21 -7.08 -14.34
N PHE A 34 6.28 -7.94 -13.96
CA PHE A 34 4.85 -7.72 -14.21
C PHE A 34 4.33 -6.47 -13.49
N ILE A 35 4.64 -6.31 -12.22
CA ILE A 35 4.25 -5.13 -11.43
C ILE A 35 4.90 -3.88 -12.00
N LYS A 36 6.20 -3.92 -12.31
CA LYS A 36 6.91 -2.79 -12.94
C LYS A 36 6.25 -2.37 -14.26
N ASN A 37 5.98 -3.32 -15.14
CA ASN A 37 5.32 -3.04 -16.42
C ASN A 37 3.88 -2.52 -16.21
N TYR A 38 3.18 -3.05 -15.21
CA TYR A 38 1.84 -2.59 -14.89
C TYR A 38 1.83 -1.14 -14.41
N PHE A 39 2.75 -0.77 -13.52
CA PHE A 39 2.87 0.60 -13.04
C PHE A 39 3.36 1.56 -14.14
N SER A 40 4.34 1.17 -14.95
CA SER A 40 4.90 2.03 -16.00
C SER A 40 3.93 2.35 -17.14
N GLN A 41 2.89 1.53 -17.30
CA GLN A 41 1.87 1.72 -18.34
C GLN A 41 0.62 2.48 -17.86
N ARG A 42 0.60 2.91 -16.60
CA ARG A 42 -0.58 3.52 -15.97
C ARG A 42 -0.30 4.95 -15.51
N GLU A 43 -0.46 5.90 -16.41
CA GLU A 43 -0.38 7.33 -16.11
C GLU A 43 -1.46 7.79 -15.11
N GLN A 44 -2.51 6.98 -14.94
CA GLN A 44 -3.66 7.25 -14.05
C GLN A 44 -3.47 6.70 -12.62
N LEU A 45 -2.30 6.18 -12.28
CA LEU A 45 -2.00 5.73 -10.94
C LEU A 45 -1.83 6.93 -10.01
N VAL A 46 -2.71 7.08 -9.06
CA VAL A 46 -2.68 8.19 -8.11
C VAL A 46 -1.91 7.82 -6.85
N CYS A 47 -2.18 6.65 -6.28
CA CYS A 47 -1.53 6.20 -5.05
C CYS A 47 -1.57 4.68 -4.93
N SER A 48 -0.54 4.10 -4.35
CA SER A 48 -0.49 2.69 -3.97
C SER A 48 -0.61 2.55 -2.45
N PHE A 49 -1.52 1.71 -1.95
CA PHE A 49 -1.62 1.39 -0.54
C PHE A 49 -0.90 0.09 -0.22
N VAL A 50 0.13 0.16 0.60
CA VAL A 50 0.86 -1.00 1.09
C VAL A 50 0.20 -1.49 2.37
N LEU A 51 -0.54 -2.58 2.29
CA LEU A 51 -1.27 -3.15 3.42
C LEU A 51 -0.34 -4.02 4.27
N ILE A 52 -0.11 -3.62 5.50
CA ILE A 52 0.73 -4.32 6.46
C ILE A 52 -0.13 -4.87 7.60
N ASP A 53 0.04 -6.14 7.90
CA ASP A 53 -0.54 -6.73 9.11
C ASP A 53 0.24 -6.24 10.33
N SER A 54 -0.37 -5.36 11.12
CA SER A 54 0.29 -4.71 12.27
C SER A 54 0.76 -5.66 13.37
N ARG A 55 0.34 -6.93 13.35
CA ARG A 55 0.75 -7.95 14.31
C ARG A 55 2.19 -8.43 14.14
N HIS A 56 2.79 -8.17 12.99
CA HIS A 56 4.11 -8.66 12.65
C HIS A 56 5.17 -7.54 12.72
N ALA A 57 6.38 -7.94 13.07
CA ALA A 57 7.56 -7.11 12.88
C ALA A 57 7.81 -6.83 11.39
N PRO A 58 8.64 -5.84 11.03
CA PRO A 58 8.97 -5.54 9.65
C PRO A 58 9.34 -6.78 8.86
N GLN A 59 8.62 -7.00 7.78
CA GLN A 59 8.84 -8.13 6.89
C GLN A 59 9.71 -7.67 5.71
N LYS A 60 10.74 -8.41 5.42
CA LYS A 60 11.65 -8.10 4.32
C LYS A 60 10.92 -7.88 2.98
N ILE A 61 9.83 -8.62 2.74
CA ILE A 61 9.05 -8.50 1.52
C ILE A 61 8.32 -7.15 1.42
N ASP A 62 7.83 -6.61 2.54
CA ASP A 62 7.17 -5.32 2.58
C ASP A 62 8.19 -4.20 2.34
N LEU A 63 9.36 -4.30 2.99
CA LEU A 63 10.46 -3.35 2.84
C LEU A 63 10.98 -3.33 1.40
N GLU A 64 11.27 -4.50 0.81
CA GLU A 64 11.68 -4.62 -0.60
C GLU A 64 10.64 -4.04 -1.58
N PHE A 65 9.36 -4.15 -1.27
CA PHE A 65 8.31 -3.59 -2.12
C PHE A 65 8.22 -2.07 -1.98
N MET A 66 8.29 -1.54 -0.75
CA MET A 66 8.33 -0.10 -0.53
C MET A 66 9.56 0.55 -1.17
N GLU A 67 10.74 -0.08 -1.05
CA GLU A 67 11.94 0.34 -1.75
C GLU A 67 11.72 0.38 -3.28
N PHE A 68 11.12 -0.67 -3.84
CA PHE A 68 10.76 -0.69 -5.26
C PHE A 68 9.85 0.47 -5.65
N LEU A 69 8.83 0.80 -4.85
CA LEU A 69 7.93 1.93 -5.11
C LEU A 69 8.70 3.25 -5.07
N GLY A 70 9.54 3.46 -4.06
CA GLY A 70 10.35 4.66 -3.91
C GLY A 70 11.35 4.86 -5.06
N VAL A 71 12.12 3.83 -5.41
CA VAL A 71 13.08 3.88 -6.53
C VAL A 71 12.40 4.20 -7.87
N ASN A 72 11.18 3.72 -8.08
CA ASN A 72 10.41 4.00 -9.29
C ASN A 72 9.53 5.25 -9.19
N GLN A 73 9.65 6.03 -8.11
CA GLN A 73 8.88 7.25 -7.87
C GLN A 73 7.35 7.04 -7.92
N ILE A 74 6.89 5.88 -7.46
CA ILE A 74 5.48 5.54 -7.39
C ILE A 74 4.92 6.04 -6.06
N PRO A 75 3.95 6.96 -6.04
CA PRO A 75 3.35 7.45 -4.80
C PRO A 75 2.71 6.32 -4.01
N PHE A 76 2.97 6.25 -2.72
CA PHE A 76 2.35 5.25 -1.86
C PHE A 76 2.16 5.71 -0.41
N CYS A 77 1.23 5.06 0.27
CA CYS A 77 1.02 5.16 1.71
C CYS A 77 1.03 3.77 2.34
N ILE A 78 1.35 3.71 3.62
CA ILE A 78 1.29 2.48 4.40
C ILE A 78 -0.06 2.38 5.12
N VAL A 79 -0.69 1.22 5.08
CA VAL A 79 -1.91 0.95 5.84
C VAL A 79 -1.67 -0.22 6.80
N PHE A 80 -1.46 0.10 8.06
CA PHE A 80 -1.37 -0.89 9.12
C PHE A 80 -2.77 -1.43 9.43
N THR A 81 -3.00 -2.70 9.13
CA THR A 81 -4.28 -3.38 9.28
C THR A 81 -4.33 -4.19 10.58
N LYS A 82 -5.54 -4.60 10.98
CA LYS A 82 -5.78 -5.47 12.15
C LYS A 82 -5.31 -4.87 13.48
N SER A 83 -5.38 -3.55 13.61
CA SER A 83 -5.00 -2.84 14.84
C SER A 83 -5.78 -3.31 16.06
N ASP A 84 -7.03 -3.77 15.88
CA ASP A 84 -7.88 -4.34 16.93
C ASP A 84 -7.33 -5.62 17.60
N LYS A 85 -6.33 -6.25 17.00
CA LYS A 85 -5.70 -7.48 17.53
C LYS A 85 -4.52 -7.20 18.48
N LEU A 86 -4.19 -5.93 18.69
CA LEU A 86 -3.03 -5.52 19.49
C LEU A 86 -3.43 -4.52 20.56
N THR A 87 -2.68 -4.51 21.65
CA THR A 87 -2.72 -3.37 22.59
C THR A 87 -2.06 -2.14 21.95
N PRO A 88 -2.44 -0.92 22.36
CA PRO A 88 -1.83 0.31 21.83
C PRO A 88 -0.30 0.33 21.94
N THR A 89 0.25 -0.18 23.04
CA THR A 89 1.69 -0.25 23.27
C THR A 89 2.39 -1.16 22.26
N VAL A 90 1.83 -2.34 21.99
CA VAL A 90 2.40 -3.29 21.02
C VAL A 90 2.26 -2.76 19.61
N LEU A 91 1.11 -2.16 19.26
CA LEU A 91 0.88 -1.53 17.97
C LEU A 91 1.92 -0.43 17.70
N ASN A 92 2.09 0.50 18.63
CA ASN A 92 3.07 1.58 18.50
C ASN A 92 4.49 1.04 18.36
N ARG A 93 4.87 0.05 19.16
CA ARG A 93 6.19 -0.60 19.06
C ARG A 93 6.43 -1.18 17.64
N ASN A 94 5.43 -1.84 17.07
CA ASN A 94 5.56 -2.46 15.75
C ASN A 94 5.64 -1.38 14.65
N ILE A 95 4.87 -0.30 14.75
CA ILE A 95 4.97 0.85 13.81
C ILE A 95 6.35 1.50 13.91
N GLU A 96 6.85 1.76 15.11
CA GLU A 96 8.19 2.34 15.30
C GLU A 96 9.31 1.42 14.78
N ALA A 97 9.12 0.10 14.82
CA ALA A 97 10.07 -0.82 14.20
C ALA A 97 10.10 -0.65 12.66
N TYR A 98 8.94 -0.47 11.99
CA TYR A 98 8.91 -0.15 10.56
C TYR A 98 9.56 1.19 10.24
N LYS A 99 9.29 2.22 11.06
CA LYS A 99 9.91 3.54 10.90
C LYS A 99 11.43 3.45 10.97
N LYS A 100 11.93 2.73 11.99
CA LYS A 100 13.37 2.55 12.17
C LYS A 100 14.00 1.86 10.97
N GLU A 101 13.48 0.72 10.53
CA GLU A 101 14.02 -0.04 9.40
C GLU A 101 14.05 0.79 8.11
N LEU A 102 13.00 1.57 7.81
CA LEU A 102 12.96 2.40 6.61
C LEU A 102 13.91 3.59 6.70
N LEU A 103 13.96 4.30 7.83
CA LEU A 103 14.80 5.49 7.98
C LEU A 103 16.29 5.16 8.11
N ASP A 104 16.63 3.99 8.68
CA ASP A 104 18.04 3.54 8.79
C ASP A 104 18.62 3.11 7.43
N ASP A 105 17.75 2.72 6.46
CA ASP A 105 18.21 2.07 5.22
C ASP A 105 18.34 3.02 4.01
N SER A 106 17.78 4.21 3.99
CA SER A 106 17.96 5.22 2.91
C SER A 106 16.78 6.17 2.68
N TRP A 107 15.82 6.25 3.58
CA TRP A 107 14.68 7.14 3.43
C TRP A 107 14.86 8.42 4.27
N ASP A 108 14.73 9.58 3.64
CA ASP A 108 14.80 10.87 4.35
C ASP A 108 13.56 11.12 5.22
N THR A 109 12.42 10.56 4.83
CA THR A 109 11.15 10.70 5.55
C THR A 109 10.34 9.41 5.53
N PHE A 110 9.63 9.15 6.62
CA PHE A 110 8.69 8.03 6.67
C PHE A 110 7.45 8.34 5.83
N PRO A 111 6.97 7.42 4.99
CA PRO A 111 5.76 7.63 4.19
C PRO A 111 4.51 7.89 5.05
N ASP A 112 3.52 8.58 4.49
CA ASP A 112 2.22 8.71 5.12
C ASP A 112 1.63 7.33 5.45
N TYR A 113 1.00 7.23 6.61
CA TYR A 113 0.44 5.95 7.03
C TYR A 113 -0.90 6.09 7.74
N PHE A 114 -1.67 5.01 7.69
CA PHE A 114 -2.94 4.86 8.36
C PHE A 114 -2.92 3.62 9.24
N VAL A 115 -3.59 3.70 10.39
CA VAL A 115 -3.81 2.56 11.29
C VAL A 115 -5.28 2.20 11.21
N THR A 116 -5.57 0.95 10.82
CA THR A 116 -6.93 0.55 10.50
C THR A 116 -7.33 -0.79 11.10
N SER A 117 -8.63 -0.95 11.30
CA SER A 117 -9.26 -2.23 11.60
C SER A 117 -10.56 -2.39 10.82
N SER A 118 -10.71 -3.47 10.11
CA SER A 118 -11.98 -3.82 9.46
C SER A 118 -13.06 -4.24 10.46
N THR A 119 -12.66 -4.72 11.64
CA THR A 119 -13.58 -5.19 12.70
C THR A 119 -14.16 -4.03 13.49
N SER A 120 -13.30 -3.15 14.04
CA SER A 120 -13.71 -1.97 14.82
C SER A 120 -14.05 -0.75 13.95
N LYS A 121 -13.67 -0.78 12.67
CA LYS A 121 -13.78 0.34 11.71
C LYS A 121 -12.88 1.54 12.06
N ASP A 122 -11.92 1.36 12.97
CA ASP A 122 -10.92 2.38 13.28
C ASP A 122 -10.13 2.76 12.03
N GLY A 123 -9.79 4.04 11.91
CA GLY A 123 -9.02 4.61 10.80
C GLY A 123 -9.72 4.64 9.44
N ARG A 124 -10.93 4.08 9.32
CA ARG A 124 -11.68 4.02 8.06
C ARG A 124 -11.94 5.40 7.48
N ASP A 125 -12.48 6.30 8.29
CA ASP A 125 -12.90 7.61 7.81
C ASP A 125 -11.69 8.49 7.44
N ALA A 126 -10.58 8.37 8.18
CA ALA A 126 -9.34 9.04 7.84
C ALA A 126 -8.79 8.57 6.48
N LEU A 127 -8.80 7.25 6.22
CA LEU A 127 -8.36 6.68 4.96
C LEU A 127 -9.28 7.08 3.79
N LEU A 128 -10.61 7.07 3.98
CA LEU A 128 -11.56 7.49 2.96
C LEU A 128 -11.45 8.97 2.63
N ASN A 129 -11.30 9.83 3.64
CA ASN A 129 -11.07 11.26 3.43
C ASN A 129 -9.77 11.53 2.67
N PHE A 130 -8.72 10.78 2.95
CA PHE A 130 -7.47 10.88 2.18
C PHE A 130 -7.69 10.50 0.71
N ILE A 131 -8.41 9.40 0.44
CA ILE A 131 -8.77 8.97 -0.92
C ILE A 131 -9.57 10.06 -1.65
N ASP A 132 -10.58 10.64 -0.99
CA ASP A 132 -11.39 11.70 -1.57
C ASP A 132 -10.56 12.94 -1.90
N ASN A 133 -9.65 13.32 -1.00
CA ASN A 133 -8.76 14.46 -1.21
C ASN A 133 -7.81 14.25 -2.40
N ILE A 134 -7.16 13.08 -2.51
CA ILE A 134 -6.26 12.82 -3.63
C ILE A 134 -7.02 12.74 -4.95
N ASN A 135 -8.21 12.13 -4.97
CA ASN A 135 -9.05 12.06 -6.17
C ASN A 135 -9.48 13.46 -6.62
N THR A 136 -9.93 14.31 -5.70
CA THR A 136 -10.34 15.68 -6.01
C THR A 136 -9.19 16.53 -6.56
N ASN A 137 -8.02 16.43 -5.95
CA ASN A 137 -6.83 17.16 -6.40
C ASN A 137 -6.35 16.69 -7.77
N PHE A 138 -6.43 15.41 -8.04
CA PHE A 138 -6.01 14.83 -9.32
C PHE A 138 -6.99 15.18 -10.45
N ASP A 139 -8.30 15.16 -10.19
CA ASP A 139 -9.34 15.53 -11.15
C ASP A 139 -9.16 16.98 -11.65
N ASN A 140 -8.81 17.87 -10.74
CA ASN A 140 -8.53 19.27 -11.06
C ASN A 140 -7.25 19.47 -11.91
N SER A 141 -6.31 18.52 -11.89
CA SER A 141 -5.01 18.66 -12.54
C SER A 141 -4.96 18.08 -13.95
N TRP A 142 -5.72 17.02 -14.24
CA TRP A 142 -5.55 16.20 -15.45
C TRP A 142 -6.82 15.97 -16.28
N GLY A 143 -8.00 16.32 -15.75
CA GLY A 143 -9.28 16.17 -16.46
C GLY A 143 -9.62 14.73 -16.86
N CYS A 144 -9.00 13.74 -16.25
CA CYS A 144 -9.19 12.33 -16.56
C CYS A 144 -10.14 11.68 -15.53
N PRO A 145 -11.31 11.16 -15.95
CA PRO A 145 -12.35 10.72 -15.00
C PRO A 145 -12.10 9.37 -14.33
N TRP A 146 -10.95 8.69 -14.57
CA TRP A 146 -10.73 7.33 -14.14
C TRP A 146 -9.41 7.18 -13.38
N PHE A 147 -9.45 7.30 -12.06
CA PHE A 147 -8.27 7.15 -11.19
C PHE A 147 -8.11 5.71 -10.72
N HIS A 148 -6.86 5.30 -10.50
CA HIS A 148 -6.54 3.98 -9.97
C HIS A 148 -5.80 4.10 -8.65
N ILE A 149 -6.36 3.47 -7.63
CA ILE A 149 -5.73 3.26 -6.34
C ILE A 149 -5.41 1.78 -6.21
N PHE A 150 -4.18 1.45 -5.88
CA PHE A 150 -3.72 0.08 -5.78
C PHE A 150 -3.65 -0.39 -4.35
N LEU A 151 -4.11 -1.62 -4.12
CA LEU A 151 -3.91 -2.33 -2.87
C LEU A 151 -2.82 -3.38 -3.05
N TRP A 152 -1.80 -3.30 -2.23
CA TRP A 152 -0.79 -4.32 -2.08
C TRP A 152 -0.92 -5.01 -0.74
N ASN A 153 -1.04 -6.34 -0.74
CA ASN A 153 -1.09 -7.13 0.47
C ASN A 153 -0.08 -8.29 0.37
N ALA A 154 0.94 -8.26 1.21
CA ALA A 154 1.93 -9.34 1.27
C ALA A 154 1.39 -10.63 1.88
N PHE A 155 0.28 -10.57 2.63
CA PHE A 155 -0.29 -11.72 3.33
C PHE A 155 -1.46 -12.33 2.57
N PRO A 156 -1.59 -13.67 2.59
CA PRO A 156 -2.78 -14.34 2.07
C PRO A 156 -4.01 -13.95 2.91
N LYS A 157 -5.14 -13.85 2.22
CA LYS A 157 -6.45 -13.70 2.87
C LYS A 157 -6.79 -14.90 3.73
#